data_f7e1bda1a63218fff4d48b10e0088b05
#
_entry.id   f7e1bda1a63218fff4d48b10e0088b05
#
_cell.length_a   1.000
_cell.length_b   1.000
_cell.length_c   1.000
_cell.angle_alpha   90.00
_cell.angle_beta   90.00
_cell.angle_gamma   90.00
#
_symmetry.space_group_name_H-M   'P 1'
#
loop_
_entity.id
_entity.type
_entity.pdbx_description
1 polymer ?
#
loop_
_entity_poly.entity_id
_entity_poly.type
_entity_poly.pdbx_seq_one_letter_code
_entity_poly.pdbx_strand_id
1 'polypeptide(L)'
;VPPGTSLAVSVLLRPVTPSGDPLPLQAYGWLPLLAGAALAESLRELGVSADVKWPNDVLIGGRKVSGILAELLPSGDAVILGTGVNLRQRAEELPTDRSTSLALAGLVDPDPDTVLVGYLRAFGTLYDAYLEASGDAEASGLRAAVTERCVTLDSSVRVEIPGGDVLTGTAERIDVDGRLVVRPTGGGAPVAVAAGDVTHVR
;
A
#
# COMPACT_ATOMS: atom_id res chain seq x y z
N VAL A 1 -21.13 2.73 3.95
CA VAL A 1 -20.39 3.94 4.36
C VAL A 1 -21.30 5.15 4.08
N PRO A 2 -21.50 6.08 5.04
CA PRO A 2 -22.31 7.27 4.81
C PRO A 2 -21.73 8.15 3.68
N PRO A 3 -22.58 8.81 2.88
CA PRO A 3 -22.14 9.69 1.82
C PRO A 3 -21.24 10.82 2.35
N GLY A 4 -20.14 11.12 1.62
CA GLY A 4 -19.22 12.20 1.96
C GLY A 4 -18.27 11.93 3.11
N THR A 5 -18.28 10.71 3.69
CA THR A 5 -17.39 10.34 4.81
C THR A 5 -16.13 9.59 4.37
N SER A 6 -16.05 9.18 3.11
CA SER A 6 -14.90 8.48 2.51
C SER A 6 -14.57 9.05 1.13
N LEU A 7 -13.33 8.85 0.71
CA LEU A 7 -12.86 9.05 -0.65
C LEU A 7 -12.60 7.67 -1.29
N ALA A 8 -13.13 7.45 -2.48
CA ALA A 8 -12.84 6.28 -3.29
C ALA A 8 -12.29 6.75 -4.64
N VAL A 9 -11.08 6.32 -4.97
CA VAL A 9 -10.38 6.68 -6.20
C VAL A 9 -10.06 5.41 -6.96
N SER A 10 -10.30 5.41 -8.27
CA SER A 10 -9.83 4.35 -9.17
C SER A 10 -9.02 4.99 -10.29
N VAL A 11 -7.81 4.49 -10.48
CA VAL A 11 -6.90 4.92 -11.55
C VAL A 11 -6.64 3.75 -12.47
N LEU A 12 -6.85 3.96 -13.78
CA LEU A 12 -6.44 3.01 -14.81
C LEU A 12 -5.01 3.31 -15.23
N LEU A 13 -4.13 2.35 -15.04
CA LEU A 13 -2.71 2.44 -15.39
C LEU A 13 -2.42 1.52 -16.57
N ARG A 14 -1.63 2.03 -17.52
CA ARG A 14 -0.93 1.22 -18.54
C ARG A 14 0.56 1.43 -18.35
N PRO A 15 1.22 0.56 -17.52
CA PRO A 15 2.62 0.78 -17.17
C PRO A 15 3.53 0.54 -18.37
N VAL A 16 3.96 1.64 -18.97
CA VAL A 16 4.91 1.65 -20.08
C VAL A 16 6.06 2.59 -19.76
N THR A 17 7.27 2.23 -20.17
CA THR A 17 8.45 3.08 -20.04
C THR A 17 8.32 4.33 -20.90
N PRO A 18 9.16 5.36 -20.72
CA PRO A 18 9.20 6.52 -21.61
C PRO A 18 9.51 6.17 -23.07
N SER A 19 10.16 5.02 -23.33
CA SER A 19 10.38 4.49 -24.70
C SER A 19 9.15 3.80 -25.31
N GLY A 20 8.08 3.60 -24.53
CA GLY A 20 6.85 2.94 -24.96
C GLY A 20 6.81 1.43 -24.72
N ASP A 21 7.83 0.85 -24.12
CA ASP A 21 7.87 -0.58 -23.81
C ASP A 21 7.04 -0.88 -22.56
N PRO A 22 6.22 -1.95 -22.56
CA PRO A 22 5.47 -2.33 -21.37
C PRO A 22 6.40 -2.79 -20.24
N LEU A 23 6.07 -2.44 -19.00
CA LEU A 23 6.76 -3.01 -17.84
C LEU A 23 6.48 -4.51 -17.74
N PRO A 24 7.46 -5.30 -17.24
CA PRO A 24 7.26 -6.73 -16.97
C PRO A 24 6.21 -6.91 -15.87
N LEU A 25 5.38 -7.97 -15.98
CA LEU A 25 4.28 -8.21 -15.01
C LEU A 25 4.76 -8.34 -13.57
N GLN A 26 6.00 -8.80 -13.35
CA GLN A 26 6.61 -8.87 -12.02
C GLN A 26 6.71 -7.49 -11.33
N ALA A 27 6.90 -6.42 -12.11
CA ALA A 27 6.94 -5.06 -11.60
C ALA A 27 5.59 -4.57 -11.05
N TYR A 28 4.48 -5.20 -11.45
CA TYR A 28 3.13 -4.77 -11.02
C TYR A 28 2.87 -5.04 -9.53
N GLY A 29 3.62 -5.94 -8.90
CA GLY A 29 3.54 -6.19 -7.46
C GLY A 29 3.88 -4.97 -6.60
N TRP A 30 4.61 -4.01 -7.15
CA TRP A 30 4.96 -2.77 -6.48
C TRP A 30 3.86 -1.70 -6.52
N LEU A 31 2.88 -1.78 -7.44
CA LEU A 31 1.88 -0.72 -7.62
C LEU A 31 1.01 -0.45 -6.38
N PRO A 32 0.52 -1.45 -5.63
CA PRO A 32 -0.18 -1.18 -4.37
C PRO A 32 0.70 -0.52 -3.31
N LEU A 33 1.97 -0.92 -3.22
CA LEU A 33 2.94 -0.36 -2.28
C LEU A 33 3.30 1.08 -2.63
N LEU A 34 3.47 1.37 -3.93
CA LEU A 34 3.66 2.72 -4.46
C LEU A 34 2.48 3.63 -4.07
N ALA A 35 1.25 3.16 -4.29
CA ALA A 35 0.06 3.90 -3.91
C ALA A 35 -0.03 4.14 -2.39
N GLY A 36 0.35 3.13 -1.59
CA GLY A 36 0.42 3.25 -0.14
C GLY A 36 1.44 4.28 0.32
N ALA A 37 2.64 4.26 -0.26
CA ALA A 37 3.70 5.23 0.03
C ALA A 37 3.28 6.66 -0.38
N ALA A 38 2.68 6.82 -1.56
CA ALA A 38 2.17 8.10 -2.04
C ALA A 38 1.09 8.69 -1.13
N LEU A 39 0.14 7.85 -0.69
CA LEU A 39 -0.89 8.31 0.24
C LEU A 39 -0.28 8.66 1.61
N ALA A 40 0.61 7.83 2.14
CA ALA A 40 1.27 8.11 3.41
C ALA A 40 2.08 9.43 3.36
N GLU A 41 2.76 9.70 2.25
CA GLU A 41 3.47 10.97 2.02
C GLU A 41 2.50 12.15 2.03
N SER A 42 1.42 12.09 1.23
CA SER A 42 0.46 13.19 1.14
C SER A 42 -0.23 13.47 2.49
N LEU A 43 -0.53 12.44 3.28
CA LEU A 43 -1.09 12.61 4.62
C LEU A 43 -0.11 13.26 5.59
N ARG A 44 1.20 12.98 5.46
CA ARG A 44 2.25 13.63 6.26
C ARG A 44 2.37 15.12 5.93
N GLU A 45 2.22 15.51 4.67
CA GLU A 45 2.16 16.93 4.28
C GLU A 45 0.98 17.65 4.95
N LEU A 46 -0.12 16.94 5.24
CA LEU A 46 -1.27 17.44 6.00
C LEU A 46 -1.08 17.37 7.54
N GLY A 47 0.11 16.98 8.01
CA GLY A 47 0.43 16.88 9.43
C GLY A 47 -0.03 15.57 10.09
N VAL A 48 -0.43 14.56 9.32
CA VAL A 48 -0.88 13.26 9.83
C VAL A 48 0.20 12.20 9.59
N SER A 49 0.79 11.65 10.65
CA SER A 49 1.76 10.56 10.53
C SER A 49 1.08 9.28 10.08
N ALA A 50 1.43 8.82 8.89
CA ALA A 50 0.87 7.62 8.28
C ALA A 50 1.98 6.65 7.87
N ASP A 51 1.68 5.36 7.99
CA ASP A 51 2.60 4.25 7.74
C ASP A 51 1.99 3.29 6.72
N VAL A 52 2.85 2.56 6.00
CA VAL A 52 2.44 1.49 5.09
C VAL A 52 2.43 0.16 5.84
N LYS A 53 1.39 -0.62 5.67
CA LYS A 53 1.34 -2.02 6.07
C LYS A 53 1.25 -2.89 4.81
N TRP A 54 2.24 -3.75 4.60
CA TRP A 54 2.22 -4.68 3.48
C TRP A 54 0.98 -5.60 3.56
N PRO A 55 0.32 -5.93 2.43
CA PRO A 55 0.69 -5.55 1.07
C PRO A 55 0.09 -4.21 0.59
N ASN A 56 -0.96 -3.70 1.21
CA ASN A 56 -1.85 -2.75 0.55
C ASN A 56 -2.66 -1.85 1.50
N ASP A 57 -2.22 -1.70 2.76
CA ASP A 57 -2.91 -0.86 3.73
C ASP A 57 -2.08 0.37 4.12
N VAL A 58 -2.77 1.47 4.43
CA VAL A 58 -2.16 2.63 5.10
C VAL A 58 -2.76 2.76 6.49
N LEU A 59 -1.88 2.94 7.48
CA LEU A 59 -2.24 3.00 8.90
C LEU A 59 -1.92 4.37 9.47
N ILE A 60 -2.69 4.77 10.50
CA ILE A 60 -2.39 5.88 11.39
C ILE A 60 -2.50 5.37 12.83
N GLY A 61 -1.42 5.47 13.59
CA GLY A 61 -1.38 4.95 14.97
C GLY A 61 -1.73 3.46 15.05
N GLY A 62 -1.30 2.67 14.07
CA GLY A 62 -1.55 1.22 13.99
C GLY A 62 -2.96 0.83 13.55
N ARG A 63 -3.83 1.78 13.18
CA ARG A 63 -5.21 1.54 12.70
C ARG A 63 -5.35 1.90 11.23
N LYS A 64 -6.06 1.06 10.47
CA LYS A 64 -6.25 1.21 9.02
C LYS A 64 -7.09 2.44 8.68
N VAL A 65 -6.52 3.36 7.92
CA VAL A 65 -7.20 4.53 7.35
C VAL A 65 -7.51 4.34 5.88
N SER A 66 -6.73 3.51 5.18
CA SER A 66 -6.92 3.25 3.75
C SER A 66 -6.61 1.80 3.40
N GLY A 67 -7.34 1.28 2.42
CA GLY A 67 -7.05 0.03 1.72
C GLY A 67 -6.89 0.29 0.23
N ILE A 68 -5.97 -0.43 -0.39
CA ILE A 68 -5.61 -0.31 -1.80
C ILE A 68 -5.86 -1.67 -2.46
N LEU A 69 -6.43 -1.67 -3.66
CA LEU A 69 -6.68 -2.86 -4.45
C LEU A 69 -6.11 -2.65 -5.85
N ALA A 70 -5.32 -3.61 -6.34
CA ALA A 70 -4.85 -3.62 -7.70
C ALA A 70 -5.44 -4.82 -8.44
N GLU A 71 -6.08 -4.57 -9.56
CA GLU A 71 -6.69 -5.59 -10.40
C GLU A 71 -6.11 -5.52 -11.81
N LEU A 72 -5.43 -6.59 -12.23
CA LEU A 72 -4.92 -6.72 -13.59
C LEU A 72 -6.10 -6.97 -14.54
N LEU A 73 -6.17 -6.20 -15.63
CA LEU A 73 -7.16 -6.47 -16.65
C LEU A 73 -6.88 -7.80 -17.36
N PRO A 74 -7.92 -8.47 -17.87
CA PRO A 74 -7.76 -9.74 -18.60
C PRO A 74 -6.82 -9.65 -19.83
N SER A 75 -6.67 -8.46 -20.41
CA SER A 75 -5.71 -8.18 -21.49
C SER A 75 -4.24 -8.24 -21.05
N GLY A 76 -3.98 -8.11 -19.73
CA GLY A 76 -2.63 -8.15 -19.18
C GLY A 76 -1.81 -6.87 -19.37
N ASP A 77 -2.36 -5.85 -20.04
CA ASP A 77 -1.67 -4.60 -20.41
C ASP A 77 -2.01 -3.41 -19.51
N ALA A 78 -2.95 -3.57 -18.59
CA ALA A 78 -3.42 -2.50 -17.73
C ALA A 78 -3.84 -3.01 -16.34
N VAL A 79 -3.72 -2.12 -15.34
CA VAL A 79 -4.12 -2.36 -13.96
C VAL A 79 -5.11 -1.28 -13.54
N ILE A 80 -6.20 -1.69 -12.88
CA ILE A 80 -7.05 -0.77 -12.14
C ILE A 80 -6.53 -0.74 -10.70
N LEU A 81 -6.16 0.44 -10.24
CA LEU A 81 -5.68 0.68 -8.87
C LEU A 81 -6.75 1.45 -8.11
N GLY A 82 -7.46 0.77 -7.22
CA GLY A 82 -8.47 1.35 -6.33
C GLY A 82 -7.84 1.75 -4.99
N THR A 83 -8.13 2.96 -4.52
CA THR A 83 -7.69 3.46 -3.20
C THR A 83 -8.90 4.00 -2.45
N GLY A 84 -9.21 3.41 -1.30
CA GLY A 84 -10.27 3.87 -0.41
C GLY A 84 -9.67 4.56 0.82
N VAL A 85 -10.09 5.79 1.14
CA VAL A 85 -9.62 6.54 2.31
C VAL A 85 -10.78 6.89 3.23
N ASN A 86 -10.66 6.55 4.50
CA ASN A 86 -11.62 6.93 5.53
C ASN A 86 -11.37 8.39 5.92
N LEU A 87 -12.29 9.31 5.55
CA LEU A 87 -12.14 10.74 5.82
C LEU A 87 -12.76 11.14 7.16
N ARG A 88 -14.09 11.03 7.28
CA ARG A 88 -14.91 11.57 8.37
C ARG A 88 -15.74 10.53 9.11
N GLN A 89 -15.54 9.23 8.84
CA GLN A 89 -16.29 8.19 9.56
C GLN A 89 -16.03 8.29 11.06
N ARG A 90 -17.11 8.17 11.84
CA ARG A 90 -17.08 8.00 13.29
C ARG A 90 -16.71 6.56 13.63
N ALA A 91 -16.31 6.30 14.86
CA ALA A 91 -15.84 4.98 15.28
C ALA A 91 -16.87 3.86 15.02
N GLU A 92 -18.15 4.14 15.24
CA GLU A 92 -19.25 3.20 15.01
C GLU A 92 -19.62 2.97 13.54
N GLU A 93 -19.10 3.78 12.62
CA GLU A 93 -19.31 3.68 11.18
C GLU A 93 -18.17 2.92 10.47
N LEU A 94 -17.09 2.65 11.19
CA LEU A 94 -15.92 1.92 10.68
C LEU A 94 -16.17 0.40 10.72
N PRO A 95 -15.57 -0.36 9.76
CA PRO A 95 -15.84 -1.79 9.64
C PRO A 95 -15.28 -2.61 10.82
N THR A 96 -14.25 -2.13 11.49
CA THR A 96 -13.61 -2.82 12.62
C THR A 96 -13.02 -1.81 13.62
N ASP A 97 -12.72 -2.26 14.83
CA ASP A 97 -11.99 -1.50 15.86
C ASP A 97 -10.52 -1.22 15.49
N ARG A 98 -9.99 -1.96 14.50
CA ARG A 98 -8.65 -1.75 13.92
C ARG A 98 -8.63 -0.71 12.80
N SER A 99 -9.78 -0.09 12.50
CA SER A 99 -9.89 0.98 11.51
C SER A 99 -9.90 2.35 12.18
N THR A 100 -9.56 3.38 11.40
CA THR A 100 -9.65 4.78 11.80
C THR A 100 -10.05 5.64 10.61
N SER A 101 -10.30 6.94 10.84
CA SER A 101 -10.48 7.95 9.80
C SER A 101 -9.53 9.12 10.03
N LEU A 102 -9.36 9.98 9.03
CA LEU A 102 -8.52 11.18 9.17
C LEU A 102 -9.05 12.10 10.27
N ALA A 103 -10.37 12.23 10.39
CA ALA A 103 -10.99 13.02 11.46
C ALA A 103 -10.70 12.44 12.84
N LEU A 104 -10.80 11.12 13.02
CA LEU A 104 -10.44 10.44 14.28
C LEU A 104 -8.95 10.51 14.59
N ALA A 105 -8.12 10.67 13.56
CA ALA A 105 -6.67 10.89 13.69
C ALA A 105 -6.30 12.34 14.00
N GLY A 106 -7.28 13.24 14.09
CA GLY A 106 -7.08 14.64 14.50
C GLY A 106 -7.02 15.65 13.36
N LEU A 107 -7.19 15.23 12.09
CA LEU A 107 -7.30 16.17 10.98
C LEU A 107 -8.68 16.84 11.01
N VAL A 108 -8.70 18.15 11.21
CA VAL A 108 -9.94 18.92 11.30
C VAL A 108 -10.56 19.04 9.91
N ASP A 109 -11.80 18.58 9.78
CA ASP A 109 -12.62 18.64 8.57
C ASP A 109 -11.86 18.25 7.28
N PRO A 110 -11.39 16.99 7.15
CA PRO A 110 -10.59 16.55 6.02
C PRO A 110 -11.36 16.76 4.70
N ASP A 111 -10.83 17.66 3.86
CA ASP A 111 -11.39 17.97 2.55
C ASP A 111 -10.99 16.88 1.53
N PRO A 112 -11.96 16.21 0.88
CA PRO A 112 -11.67 15.13 -0.06
C PRO A 112 -10.82 15.60 -1.25
N ASP A 113 -11.00 16.82 -1.76
CA ASP A 113 -10.24 17.32 -2.90
C ASP A 113 -8.78 17.59 -2.53
N THR A 114 -8.53 18.12 -1.34
CA THR A 114 -7.18 18.34 -0.82
C THR A 114 -6.44 16.99 -0.67
N VAL A 115 -7.09 15.97 -0.10
CA VAL A 115 -6.52 14.62 0.04
C VAL A 115 -6.27 13.99 -1.33
N LEU A 116 -7.22 14.12 -2.26
CA LEU A 116 -7.10 13.58 -3.62
C LEU A 116 -5.94 14.21 -4.39
N VAL A 117 -5.86 15.53 -4.40
CA VAL A 117 -4.80 16.26 -5.12
C VAL A 117 -3.42 15.93 -4.55
N GLY A 118 -3.27 15.91 -3.22
CA GLY A 118 -2.02 15.53 -2.56
C GLY A 118 -1.61 14.10 -2.92
N TYR A 119 -2.56 13.17 -2.83
CA TYR A 119 -2.32 11.77 -3.17
C TYR A 119 -1.91 11.59 -4.64
N LEU A 120 -2.66 12.16 -5.59
CA LEU A 120 -2.37 11.99 -7.02
C LEU A 120 -1.04 12.65 -7.42
N ARG A 121 -0.66 13.77 -6.79
CA ARG A 121 0.65 14.41 -7.01
C ARG A 121 1.79 13.50 -6.53
N ALA A 122 1.72 13.01 -5.29
CA ALA A 122 2.73 12.12 -4.74
C ALA A 122 2.81 10.79 -5.54
N PHE A 123 1.63 10.25 -5.94
CA PHE A 123 1.53 9.08 -6.77
C PHE A 123 2.22 9.29 -8.13
N GLY A 124 1.92 10.39 -8.83
CA GLY A 124 2.52 10.71 -10.12
C GLY A 124 4.05 10.78 -10.02
N THR A 125 4.57 11.47 -9.00
CA THR A 125 6.03 11.57 -8.79
C THR A 125 6.71 10.21 -8.64
N LEU A 126 6.16 9.32 -7.78
CA LEU A 126 6.72 7.98 -7.58
C LEU A 126 6.53 7.09 -8.81
N TYR A 127 5.39 7.21 -9.48
CA TYR A 127 5.07 6.40 -10.65
C TYR A 127 5.94 6.75 -11.85
N ASP A 128 6.13 8.05 -12.13
CA ASP A 128 7.01 8.50 -13.21
C ASP A 128 8.45 8.03 -12.99
N ALA A 129 9.00 8.21 -11.78
CA ALA A 129 10.33 7.70 -11.44
C ALA A 129 10.43 6.17 -11.60
N TYR A 130 9.35 5.44 -11.26
CA TYR A 130 9.28 3.99 -11.39
C TYR A 130 9.26 3.55 -12.87
N LEU A 131 8.54 4.26 -13.73
CA LEU A 131 8.53 4.02 -15.18
C LEU A 131 9.87 4.36 -15.82
N GLU A 132 10.49 5.50 -15.44
CA GLU A 132 11.83 5.91 -15.91
C GLU A 132 12.91 4.87 -15.57
N ALA A 133 12.78 4.23 -14.41
CA ALA A 133 13.65 3.12 -14.01
C ALA A 133 13.22 1.75 -14.59
N SER A 134 12.31 1.73 -15.57
CA SER A 134 11.81 0.49 -16.21
C SER A 134 11.25 -0.55 -15.23
N GLY A 135 10.63 -0.08 -14.13
CA GLY A 135 10.05 -0.93 -13.10
C GLY A 135 11.06 -1.46 -12.07
N ASP A 136 12.26 -0.93 -12.03
CA ASP A 136 13.23 -1.22 -10.98
C ASP A 136 12.95 -0.37 -9.73
N ALA A 137 12.42 -1.01 -8.69
CA ALA A 137 12.06 -0.33 -7.44
C ALA A 137 13.27 0.16 -6.64
N GLU A 138 14.43 -0.43 -6.82
CA GLU A 138 15.67 0.05 -6.19
C GLU A 138 16.19 1.31 -6.90
N ALA A 139 16.34 1.24 -8.23
CA ALA A 139 16.86 2.33 -9.04
C ALA A 139 15.95 3.57 -9.01
N SER A 140 14.62 3.39 -8.93
CA SER A 140 13.64 4.48 -8.81
C SER A 140 13.58 5.10 -7.42
N GLY A 141 14.19 4.49 -6.40
CA GLY A 141 14.03 4.88 -5.00
C GLY A 141 12.70 4.46 -4.36
N LEU A 142 11.80 3.80 -5.09
CA LEU A 142 10.50 3.36 -4.57
C LEU A 142 10.65 2.40 -3.39
N ARG A 143 11.59 1.44 -3.47
CA ARG A 143 11.85 0.50 -2.39
C ARG A 143 12.24 1.20 -1.10
N ALA A 144 13.11 2.20 -1.17
CA ALA A 144 13.51 3.00 0.00
C ALA A 144 12.30 3.74 0.58
N ALA A 145 11.51 4.42 -0.26
CA ALA A 145 10.31 5.16 0.15
C ALA A 145 9.27 4.27 0.86
N VAL A 146 9.06 3.04 0.37
CA VAL A 146 8.16 2.06 1.00
C VAL A 146 8.76 1.52 2.29
N THR A 147 10.04 1.10 2.27
CA THR A 147 10.69 0.44 3.42
C THR A 147 10.78 1.36 4.63
N GLU A 148 11.09 2.64 4.42
CA GLU A 148 11.14 3.65 5.49
C GLU A 148 9.84 3.76 6.28
N ARG A 149 8.71 3.47 5.64
CA ARG A 149 7.36 3.63 6.21
C ARG A 149 6.65 2.31 6.50
N CYS A 150 7.26 1.17 6.17
CA CYS A 150 6.60 -0.14 6.25
C CYS A 150 6.69 -0.72 7.66
N VAL A 151 5.62 -0.55 8.45
CA VAL A 151 5.53 -1.09 9.82
C VAL A 151 5.43 -2.62 9.89
N THR A 152 5.31 -3.29 8.74
CA THR A 152 5.33 -4.75 8.67
C THR A 152 6.74 -5.30 8.84
N LEU A 153 7.76 -4.58 8.38
CA LEU A 153 9.14 -5.03 8.47
C LEU A 153 9.62 -5.07 9.93
N ASP A 154 10.51 -6.00 10.21
CA ASP A 154 11.08 -6.30 11.53
C ASP A 154 10.04 -6.72 12.58
N SER A 155 8.78 -6.96 12.17
CA SER A 155 7.71 -7.40 13.06
C SER A 155 7.47 -8.91 12.98
N SER A 156 6.96 -9.49 14.08
CA SER A 156 6.41 -10.84 14.05
C SER A 156 5.07 -10.83 13.33
N VAL A 157 4.93 -11.65 12.30
CA VAL A 157 3.75 -11.69 11.45
C VAL A 157 3.17 -13.10 11.37
N ARG A 158 1.85 -13.14 11.21
CA ARG A 158 1.08 -14.29 10.74
C ARG A 158 0.49 -13.91 9.39
N VAL A 159 0.90 -14.62 8.35
CA VAL A 159 0.46 -14.38 6.98
C VAL A 159 -0.46 -15.52 6.54
N GLU A 160 -1.69 -15.20 6.20
CA GLU A 160 -2.62 -16.13 5.56
C GLU A 160 -2.42 -16.06 4.05
N ILE A 161 -1.87 -17.13 3.49
CA ILE A 161 -1.55 -17.20 2.05
C ILE A 161 -2.79 -17.66 1.28
N PRO A 162 -3.05 -17.15 0.06
CA PRO A 162 -4.10 -17.70 -0.78
C PRO A 162 -3.94 -19.22 -0.96
N GLY A 163 -5.02 -19.97 -0.67
CA GLY A 163 -4.96 -21.46 -0.62
C GLY A 163 -5.10 -22.04 0.78
N GLY A 164 -5.07 -21.19 1.83
CA GLY A 164 -5.36 -21.55 3.21
C GLY A 164 -4.15 -21.88 4.07
N ASP A 165 -2.94 -21.86 3.51
CA ASP A 165 -1.72 -22.03 4.29
C ASP A 165 -1.44 -20.81 5.16
N VAL A 166 -0.82 -21.04 6.32
CA VAL A 166 -0.44 -20.00 7.28
C VAL A 166 1.06 -20.04 7.51
N LEU A 167 1.70 -18.90 7.30
CA LEU A 167 3.11 -18.67 7.60
C LEU A 167 3.24 -17.76 8.82
N THR A 168 3.94 -18.21 9.86
CA THR A 168 4.28 -17.38 11.04
C THR A 168 5.78 -17.18 11.10
N GLY A 169 6.21 -15.95 11.30
CA GLY A 169 7.65 -15.64 11.33
C GLY A 169 7.93 -14.16 11.48
N THR A 170 9.16 -13.76 11.19
CA THR A 170 9.59 -12.36 11.17
C THR A 170 9.62 -11.86 9.72
N ALA A 171 8.97 -10.74 9.45
CA ALA A 171 9.01 -10.07 8.16
C ALA A 171 10.36 -9.36 8.00
N GLU A 172 11.23 -9.84 7.11
CA GLU A 172 12.61 -9.34 7.00
C GLU A 172 12.77 -8.20 6.00
N ARG A 173 12.14 -8.32 4.85
CA ARG A 173 12.29 -7.36 3.75
C ARG A 173 11.19 -7.50 2.71
N ILE A 174 11.09 -6.52 1.84
CA ILE A 174 10.37 -6.59 0.58
C ILE A 174 11.40 -6.92 -0.51
N ASP A 175 11.16 -7.94 -1.33
CA ASP A 175 12.06 -8.35 -2.39
C ASP A 175 11.90 -7.50 -3.67
N VAL A 176 12.63 -7.84 -4.73
CA VAL A 176 12.64 -7.10 -5.99
C VAL A 176 11.29 -7.07 -6.71
N ASP A 177 10.42 -8.05 -6.44
CA ASP A 177 9.08 -8.16 -7.03
C ASP A 177 7.98 -7.58 -6.12
N GLY A 178 8.33 -6.91 -4.99
CA GLY A 178 7.36 -6.36 -4.04
C GLY A 178 6.80 -7.39 -3.05
N ARG A 179 7.33 -8.62 -3.02
CA ARG A 179 6.88 -9.69 -2.12
C ARG A 179 7.47 -9.53 -0.73
N LEU A 180 6.67 -9.86 0.29
CA LEU A 180 7.15 -9.91 1.67
C LEU A 180 7.99 -11.18 1.89
N VAL A 181 9.21 -11.01 2.33
CA VAL A 181 10.09 -12.14 2.72
C VAL A 181 9.98 -12.35 4.22
N VAL A 182 9.50 -13.52 4.60
CA VAL A 182 9.27 -13.90 5.99
C VAL A 182 10.21 -15.04 6.38
N ARG A 183 10.93 -14.88 7.49
CA ARG A 183 11.71 -15.97 8.12
C ARG A 183 10.80 -16.75 9.06
N PRO A 184 10.53 -18.03 8.79
CA PRO A 184 9.64 -18.83 9.63
C PRO A 184 10.13 -18.98 11.07
N THR A 185 9.23 -18.90 12.06
CA THR A 185 9.53 -19.09 13.49
C THR A 185 10.10 -20.48 13.79
N GLY A 186 9.67 -21.51 13.04
CA GLY A 186 10.15 -22.90 13.16
C GLY A 186 11.54 -23.17 12.58
N GLY A 187 12.22 -22.12 12.07
CA GLY A 187 13.47 -22.27 11.32
C GLY A 187 13.24 -22.58 9.85
N GLY A 188 14.31 -22.64 9.07
CA GLY A 188 14.27 -22.86 7.62
C GLY A 188 14.65 -21.64 6.79
N ALA A 189 14.58 -21.79 5.47
CA ALA A 189 14.86 -20.70 4.54
C ALA A 189 13.73 -19.64 4.58
N PRO A 190 14.06 -18.36 4.38
CA PRO A 190 13.03 -17.33 4.21
C PRO A 190 12.10 -17.63 3.04
N VAL A 191 10.82 -17.32 3.22
CA VAL A 191 9.74 -17.56 2.24
C VAL A 191 9.27 -16.21 1.69
N ALA A 192 9.23 -16.06 0.36
CA ALA A 192 8.68 -14.89 -0.31
C ALA A 192 7.19 -15.09 -0.57
N VAL A 193 6.36 -14.17 -0.07
CA VAL A 193 4.90 -14.19 -0.18
C VAL A 193 4.46 -13.05 -1.10
N ALA A 194 3.73 -13.38 -2.18
CA ALA A 194 3.28 -12.40 -3.17
C ALA A 194 1.95 -11.72 -2.77
N ALA A 195 1.12 -12.40 -1.99
CA ALA A 195 -0.17 -11.90 -1.51
C ALA A 195 -0.54 -12.62 -0.20
N GLY A 196 -1.34 -11.98 0.63
CA GLY A 196 -1.84 -12.57 1.87
C GLY A 196 -2.39 -11.53 2.83
N ASP A 197 -3.21 -11.98 3.78
CA ASP A 197 -3.60 -11.12 4.91
C ASP A 197 -2.54 -11.22 6.01
N VAL A 198 -1.97 -10.08 6.36
CA VAL A 198 -0.91 -9.98 7.36
C VAL A 198 -1.47 -9.47 8.67
N THR A 199 -1.31 -10.29 9.71
CA THR A 199 -1.59 -9.89 11.09
C THR A 199 -0.26 -9.78 11.85
N HIS A 200 -0.01 -8.64 12.52
CA HIS A 200 1.12 -8.50 13.43
C HIS A 200 0.82 -9.30 14.71
N VAL A 201 1.74 -10.18 15.09
CA VAL A 201 1.64 -11.00 16.29
C VAL A 201 2.43 -10.30 17.41
N ARG A 202 1.80 -10.15 18.57
CA ARG A 202 2.43 -9.57 19.77
C ARG A 202 3.15 -10.63 20.57
#